data_2f601e6c9db7990c0fd5e4d1f882a1cd
#
_entry.id   2f601e6c9db7990c0fd5e4d1f882a1cd
#
_cell.length_a   1.000
_cell.length_b   1.000
_cell.length_c   1.000
_cell.angle_alpha   90.00
_cell.angle_beta   90.00
_cell.angle_gamma   90.00
#
_symmetry.space_group_name_H-M   'P 1'
#
loop_
_entity.id
_entity.type
_entity.pdbx_description
1 polymer ?
#
loop_
_entity_poly.entity_id
_entity_poly.type
_entity_poly.pdbx_seq_one_letter_code
_entity_poly.pdbx_strand_id
1 'polypeptide(L)'
;MTTSKQSLFTHPIHLGLGATAIAQPEMTGMEFYAAYSERTASDGVEGRLVSMYRFDESWDSWEMHPSGDEVVLLVEGSMTLLQEMPDGSVATTILGPGDYAINAPGVWHTADVTEPATALFITAGLGTDHRPR
;
A
#
# COMPACT_ATOMS: atom_id res chain seq x y z
N MET A 1 27.23 20.34 1.90
CA MET A 1 26.44 19.65 0.85
C MET A 1 25.10 19.21 1.42
N THR A 2 24.04 19.46 0.69
CA THR A 2 22.69 19.00 1.08
C THR A 2 22.24 17.92 0.10
N THR A 3 21.48 16.95 0.61
CA THR A 3 20.80 15.97 -0.23
C THR A 3 19.36 16.43 -0.44
N SER A 4 18.79 16.08 -1.59
CA SER A 4 17.37 16.32 -1.86
C SER A 4 16.52 15.49 -0.92
N LYS A 5 15.46 16.09 -0.38
CA LYS A 5 14.44 15.34 0.34
C LYS A 5 13.21 15.22 -0.53
N GLN A 6 12.55 14.08 -0.42
CA GLN A 6 11.29 13.81 -1.09
C GLN A 6 10.21 13.58 -0.04
N SER A 7 8.97 13.88 -0.39
CA SER A 7 7.82 13.53 0.44
C SER A 7 7.22 12.22 -0.05
N LEU A 8 6.98 11.30 0.86
CA LEU A 8 6.34 10.03 0.54
C LEU A 8 4.87 10.21 0.10
N PHE A 9 4.27 11.34 0.43
CA PHE A 9 2.93 11.69 -0.06
C PHE A 9 2.90 11.91 -1.58
N THR A 10 4.01 12.31 -2.17
CA THR A 10 4.08 12.70 -3.58
C THR A 10 5.01 11.81 -4.39
N HIS A 11 6.08 11.33 -3.79
CA HIS A 11 7.13 10.55 -4.46
C HIS A 11 7.35 9.23 -3.74
N PRO A 12 6.63 8.16 -4.13
CA PRO A 12 6.83 6.84 -3.58
C PRO A 12 8.26 6.33 -3.78
N ILE A 13 8.59 5.26 -3.08
CA ILE A 13 9.91 4.62 -3.18
C ILE A 13 9.72 3.22 -3.74
N HIS A 14 10.56 2.85 -4.72
CA HIS A 14 10.68 1.47 -5.17
C HIS A 14 11.80 0.78 -4.38
N LEU A 15 11.47 -0.29 -3.69
CA LEU A 15 12.44 -1.19 -3.08
C LEU A 15 12.70 -2.32 -4.07
N GLY A 16 13.85 -2.27 -4.74
CA GLY A 16 14.22 -3.20 -5.79
C GLY A 16 15.13 -4.33 -5.29
N LEU A 17 15.49 -5.21 -6.21
CA LEU A 17 16.45 -6.27 -5.94
C LEU A 17 17.82 -5.68 -5.61
N GLY A 18 18.62 -6.44 -4.85
CA GLY A 18 19.93 -5.97 -4.43
C GLY A 18 19.89 -4.91 -3.32
N ALA A 19 18.80 -4.89 -2.55
CA ALA A 19 18.59 -3.93 -1.46
C ALA A 19 18.62 -2.47 -1.93
N THR A 20 18.09 -2.22 -3.13
CA THR A 20 18.02 -0.86 -3.68
C THR A 20 16.78 -0.12 -3.21
N ALA A 21 16.89 1.19 -3.06
CA ALA A 21 15.77 2.08 -2.78
C ALA A 21 15.83 3.26 -3.77
N ILE A 22 14.82 3.36 -4.62
CA ILE A 22 14.82 4.32 -5.74
C ILE A 22 13.58 5.22 -5.63
N ALA A 23 13.82 6.52 -5.47
CA ALA A 23 12.73 7.49 -5.47
C ALA A 23 12.03 7.46 -6.84
N GLN A 24 10.70 7.42 -6.82
CA GLN A 24 9.89 7.40 -8.02
C GLN A 24 9.49 8.81 -8.43
N PRO A 25 9.08 9.01 -9.70
CA PRO A 25 8.47 10.26 -10.14
C PRO A 25 7.24 10.61 -9.31
N GLU A 26 6.83 11.87 -9.37
CA GLU A 26 5.64 12.34 -8.66
C GLU A 26 4.39 11.54 -9.08
N MET A 27 3.65 11.08 -8.08
CA MET A 27 2.37 10.39 -8.30
C MET A 27 1.28 11.44 -8.53
N THR A 28 0.86 11.60 -9.78
CA THR A 28 -0.13 12.59 -10.19
C THR A 28 -1.50 12.00 -10.51
N GLY A 29 -1.61 10.67 -10.55
CA GLY A 29 -2.87 9.99 -10.86
C GLY A 29 -2.65 8.49 -11.03
N MET A 30 -3.70 7.80 -11.47
CA MET A 30 -3.70 6.34 -11.62
C MET A 30 -2.72 5.83 -12.69
N GLU A 31 -2.35 6.68 -13.65
CA GLU A 31 -1.34 6.36 -14.67
C GLU A 31 0.03 6.04 -14.08
N PHE A 32 0.29 6.50 -12.86
CA PHE A 32 1.53 6.20 -12.14
C PHE A 32 1.79 4.69 -12.06
N TYR A 33 0.77 3.90 -11.74
CA TYR A 33 0.94 2.46 -11.47
C TYR A 33 1.35 1.69 -12.72
N ALA A 34 0.77 1.97 -13.88
CA ALA A 34 1.15 1.31 -15.13
C ALA A 34 2.60 1.67 -15.51
N ALA A 35 2.96 2.95 -15.42
CA ALA A 35 4.31 3.40 -15.70
C ALA A 35 5.33 2.85 -14.71
N TYR A 36 4.98 2.78 -13.43
CA TYR A 36 5.81 2.18 -12.39
C TYR A 36 6.07 0.69 -12.68
N SER A 37 5.04 -0.08 -13.00
CA SER A 37 5.18 -1.50 -13.31
C SER A 37 6.10 -1.73 -14.52
N GLU A 38 6.01 -0.88 -15.52
CA GLU A 38 6.85 -0.96 -16.70
C GLU A 38 8.32 -0.63 -16.36
N ARG A 39 8.56 0.45 -15.60
CA ARG A 39 9.92 0.85 -15.20
C ARG A 39 10.62 -0.19 -14.32
N THR A 40 9.87 -0.92 -13.52
CA THR A 40 10.42 -1.86 -12.52
C THR A 40 10.26 -3.32 -12.91
N ALA A 41 9.84 -3.60 -14.15
CA ALA A 41 9.56 -4.96 -14.61
C ALA A 41 10.76 -5.91 -14.46
N SER A 42 11.98 -5.41 -14.57
CA SER A 42 13.19 -6.22 -14.42
C SER A 42 13.40 -6.77 -13.00
N ASP A 43 12.79 -6.15 -11.98
CA ASP A 43 12.86 -6.64 -10.61
C ASP A 43 11.82 -7.75 -10.32
N GLY A 44 10.93 -8.01 -11.27
CA GLY A 44 9.92 -9.06 -11.16
C GLY A 44 8.93 -8.81 -10.02
N VAL A 45 8.44 -9.90 -9.43
CA VAL A 45 7.40 -9.85 -8.38
C VAL A 45 7.94 -9.46 -7.00
N GLU A 46 9.25 -9.49 -6.80
CA GLU A 46 9.85 -9.20 -5.49
C GLU A 46 10.10 -7.71 -5.24
N GLY A 47 9.99 -6.88 -6.28
CA GLY A 47 10.03 -5.43 -6.12
C GLY A 47 8.81 -4.93 -5.34
N ARG A 48 9.00 -3.93 -4.48
CA ARG A 48 7.95 -3.38 -3.64
C ARG A 48 7.86 -1.87 -3.76
N LEU A 49 6.63 -1.38 -3.73
CA LEU A 49 6.36 0.05 -3.68
C LEU A 49 6.08 0.46 -2.23
N VAL A 50 6.77 1.49 -1.76
CA VAL A 50 6.47 2.16 -0.50
C VAL A 50 5.72 3.44 -0.83
N SER A 51 4.50 3.56 -0.34
CA SER A 51 3.63 4.71 -0.58
C SER A 51 2.94 5.14 0.71
N MET A 52 2.45 6.37 0.75
CA MET A 52 1.73 6.89 1.92
C MET A 52 0.57 7.76 1.46
N TYR A 53 -0.59 7.55 2.07
CA TYR A 53 -1.83 8.27 1.74
C TYR A 53 -2.52 8.75 2.99
N ARG A 54 -3.23 9.86 2.83
CA ARG A 54 -4.21 10.35 3.81
C ARG A 54 -5.60 10.00 3.31
N PHE A 55 -6.40 9.41 4.18
CA PHE A 55 -7.79 9.02 3.90
C PHE A 55 -8.72 9.85 4.79
N ASP A 56 -9.68 10.52 4.16
CA ASP A 56 -10.73 11.27 4.85
C ASP A 56 -12.04 10.47 4.94
N GLU A 57 -12.15 9.40 4.15
CA GLU A 57 -13.32 8.54 4.06
C GLU A 57 -12.91 7.07 4.01
N SER A 58 -13.82 6.19 4.37
CA SER A 58 -13.64 4.74 4.19
C SER A 58 -13.40 4.41 2.72
N TRP A 59 -12.67 3.34 2.46
CA TRP A 59 -12.43 2.87 1.10
C TRP A 59 -13.74 2.43 0.47
N ASP A 60 -13.87 2.63 -0.83
CA ASP A 60 -15.05 2.24 -1.61
C ASP A 60 -14.89 0.87 -2.27
N SER A 61 -13.73 0.24 -2.13
CA SER A 61 -13.43 -1.05 -2.75
C SER A 61 -12.61 -1.94 -1.83
N TRP A 62 -12.67 -3.24 -2.11
CA TRP A 62 -11.72 -4.23 -1.63
C TRP A 62 -10.54 -4.31 -2.58
N GLU A 63 -9.37 -4.64 -2.05
CA GLU A 63 -8.14 -4.76 -2.81
C GLU A 63 -7.43 -6.07 -2.43
N MET A 64 -6.70 -6.65 -3.39
CA MET A 64 -5.94 -7.87 -3.18
C MET A 64 -4.65 -7.83 -3.97
N HIS A 65 -3.56 -8.32 -3.37
CA HIS A 65 -2.24 -8.39 -3.98
C HIS A 65 -1.80 -9.86 -4.04
N PRO A 66 -1.69 -10.46 -5.24
CA PRO A 66 -1.35 -11.90 -5.33
C PRO A 66 0.15 -12.19 -5.25
N SER A 67 1.00 -11.18 -5.47
CA SER A 67 2.44 -11.40 -5.67
C SER A 67 3.28 -11.35 -4.40
N GLY A 68 2.71 -10.97 -3.26
CA GLY A 68 3.45 -10.92 -2.00
C GLY A 68 2.64 -10.30 -0.88
N ASP A 69 3.25 -10.26 0.30
CA ASP A 69 2.68 -9.62 1.47
C ASP A 69 2.66 -8.09 1.30
N GLU A 70 1.63 -7.48 1.86
CA GLU A 70 1.58 -6.03 1.99
C GLU A 70 1.63 -5.64 3.46
N VAL A 71 2.51 -4.70 3.80
CA VAL A 71 2.52 -4.07 5.13
C VAL A 71 1.65 -2.83 5.08
N VAL A 72 0.74 -2.70 6.05
CA VAL A 72 -0.06 -1.48 6.30
C VAL A 72 0.35 -0.96 7.66
N LEU A 73 0.95 0.23 7.71
CA LEU A 73 1.38 0.90 8.93
C LEU A 73 0.57 2.18 9.11
N LEU A 74 -0.16 2.27 10.22
CA LEU A 74 -0.84 3.53 10.52
C LEU A 74 0.13 4.54 11.11
N VAL A 75 0.18 5.73 10.52
CA VAL A 75 1.08 6.81 10.94
C VAL A 75 0.34 7.81 11.83
N GLU A 76 -0.89 8.15 11.48
CA GLU A 76 -1.69 9.14 12.19
C GLU A 76 -3.17 8.81 12.08
N GLY A 77 -3.93 9.12 13.13
CA GLY A 77 -5.37 8.89 13.17
C GLY A 77 -5.72 7.47 13.63
N SER A 78 -6.79 6.93 13.11
CA SER A 78 -7.28 5.58 13.39
C SER A 78 -7.85 4.96 12.12
N MET A 79 -7.58 3.68 11.92
CA MET A 79 -8.07 2.93 10.76
C MET A 79 -8.53 1.55 11.22
N THR A 80 -9.68 1.11 10.74
CA THR A 80 -10.14 -0.25 10.92
C THR A 80 -9.88 -1.03 9.64
N LEU A 81 -8.95 -1.98 9.71
CA LEU A 81 -8.64 -2.86 8.60
C LEU A 81 -9.54 -4.09 8.64
N LEU A 82 -10.16 -4.42 7.51
CA LEU A 82 -10.97 -5.62 7.34
C LEU A 82 -10.26 -6.55 6.36
N GLN A 83 -10.11 -7.82 6.76
CA GLN A 83 -9.45 -8.85 5.95
C GLN A 83 -10.37 -10.04 5.80
N GLU A 84 -10.59 -10.49 4.56
CA GLU A 84 -11.38 -11.69 4.29
C GLU A 84 -10.50 -12.92 4.48
N MET A 85 -10.84 -13.74 5.48
CA MET A 85 -10.09 -14.94 5.82
C MET A 85 -10.42 -16.10 4.88
N PRO A 86 -9.56 -17.13 4.80
CA PRO A 86 -9.81 -18.29 3.92
C PRO A 86 -11.12 -19.01 4.18
N ASP A 87 -11.65 -18.97 5.42
CA ASP A 87 -12.93 -19.58 5.77
C ASP A 87 -14.14 -18.71 5.42
N GLY A 88 -13.91 -17.54 4.78
CA GLY A 88 -14.96 -16.59 4.41
C GLY A 88 -15.34 -15.60 5.51
N SER A 89 -14.81 -15.74 6.72
CA SER A 89 -15.01 -14.75 7.78
C SER A 89 -14.20 -13.48 7.50
N VAL A 90 -14.59 -12.38 8.16
CA VAL A 90 -13.88 -11.11 8.06
C VAL A 90 -13.21 -10.80 9.39
N ALA A 91 -11.89 -10.73 9.38
CA ALA A 91 -11.12 -10.28 10.53
C ALA A 91 -11.09 -8.75 10.54
N THR A 92 -11.27 -8.17 11.73
CA THR A 92 -11.31 -6.71 11.94
C THR A 92 -10.19 -6.32 12.88
N THR A 93 -9.34 -5.39 12.45
CA THR A 93 -8.22 -4.90 13.26
C THR A 93 -8.25 -3.39 13.31
N ILE A 94 -8.27 -2.82 14.51
CA ILE A 94 -8.21 -1.36 14.71
C ILE A 94 -6.75 -0.98 14.89
N LEU A 95 -6.25 -0.13 13.97
CA LEU A 95 -4.88 0.36 13.99
C LEU A 95 -4.83 1.78 14.55
N GLY A 96 -3.95 2.02 15.51
CA GLY A 96 -3.55 3.33 15.98
C GLY A 96 -2.15 3.68 15.50
N PRO A 97 -1.66 4.91 15.75
CA PRO A 97 -0.34 5.33 15.29
C PRO A 97 0.77 4.39 15.73
N GLY A 98 1.56 3.93 14.76
CA GLY A 98 2.64 2.97 14.98
C GLY A 98 2.21 1.50 14.88
N ASP A 99 0.91 1.20 14.85
CA ASP A 99 0.44 -0.16 14.65
C ASP A 99 0.50 -0.54 13.17
N TYR A 100 0.77 -1.81 12.91
CA TYR A 100 0.75 -2.33 11.55
C TYR A 100 -0.01 -3.65 11.47
N ALA A 101 -0.44 -3.98 10.26
CA ALA A 101 -0.97 -5.28 9.92
C ALA A 101 -0.34 -5.75 8.61
N ILE A 102 -0.42 -7.04 8.35
CA ILE A 102 0.09 -7.64 7.12
C ILE A 102 -1.06 -8.29 6.38
N ASN A 103 -1.24 -7.89 5.12
CA ASN A 103 -2.13 -8.55 4.19
C ASN A 103 -1.35 -9.63 3.45
N ALA A 104 -1.69 -10.89 3.70
CA ALA A 104 -1.05 -12.02 3.01
C ALA A 104 -1.43 -12.02 1.51
N PRO A 105 -0.63 -12.68 0.65
CA PRO A 105 -0.96 -12.77 -0.76
C PRO A 105 -2.37 -13.32 -1.00
N GLY A 106 -3.13 -12.66 -1.87
CA GLY A 106 -4.47 -13.09 -2.24
C GLY A 106 -5.57 -12.76 -1.23
N VAL A 107 -5.23 -12.16 -0.09
CA VAL A 107 -6.23 -11.78 0.91
C VAL A 107 -6.88 -10.46 0.52
N TRP A 108 -8.20 -10.51 0.32
CA TRP A 108 -8.98 -9.30 0.08
C TRP A 108 -9.07 -8.47 1.36
N HIS A 109 -8.78 -7.19 1.25
CA HIS A 109 -8.81 -6.26 2.38
C HIS A 109 -9.42 -4.92 1.98
N THR A 110 -9.94 -4.24 2.97
CA THR A 110 -10.48 -2.87 2.85
C THR A 110 -10.31 -2.16 4.18
N ALA A 111 -10.60 -0.89 4.21
CA ALA A 111 -10.41 -0.09 5.41
C ALA A 111 -11.57 0.87 5.63
N ASP A 112 -11.97 1.00 6.90
CA ASP A 112 -12.93 1.99 7.37
C ASP A 112 -12.19 3.06 8.17
N VAL A 113 -12.53 4.31 7.92
CA VAL A 113 -12.05 5.45 8.70
C VAL A 113 -13.24 6.32 9.09
N THR A 114 -13.27 6.76 10.35
CA THR A 114 -14.30 7.67 10.86
C THR A 114 -13.77 9.08 11.04
N GLU A 115 -12.46 9.24 10.98
CA GLU A 115 -11.72 10.51 11.03
C GLU A 115 -10.51 10.39 10.09
N PRO A 116 -9.90 11.51 9.69
CA PRO A 116 -8.74 11.46 8.80
C PRO A 116 -7.63 10.56 9.36
N ALA A 117 -7.09 9.70 8.50
CA ALA A 117 -6.04 8.78 8.85
C ALA A 117 -4.94 8.79 7.79
N THR A 118 -3.70 8.66 8.23
CA THR A 118 -2.54 8.54 7.34
C THR A 118 -1.93 7.16 7.51
N ALA A 119 -1.77 6.42 6.42
CA ALA A 119 -1.20 5.09 6.42
C ALA A 119 -0.10 4.96 5.37
N LEU A 120 0.93 4.19 5.72
CA LEU A 120 2.04 3.83 4.85
C LEU A 120 1.86 2.38 4.43
N PHE A 121 2.12 2.12 3.14
CA PHE A 121 1.97 0.80 2.54
C PHE A 121 3.29 0.35 1.92
N ILE A 122 3.64 -0.92 2.13
CA ILE A 122 4.75 -1.57 1.42
C ILE A 122 4.13 -2.73 0.65
N THR A 123 4.08 -2.63 -0.68
CA THR A 123 3.24 -3.49 -1.51
C THR A 123 4.02 -4.12 -2.66
N ALA A 124 3.91 -5.44 -2.80
CA ALA A 124 4.29 -6.15 -4.02
C ALA A 124 3.06 -6.14 -4.95
N GLY A 125 2.93 -5.08 -5.76
CA GLY A 125 1.67 -4.73 -6.42
C GLY A 125 1.39 -5.41 -7.75
N LEU A 126 2.28 -6.25 -8.28
CA LEU A 126 2.04 -6.89 -9.57
C LEU A 126 0.83 -7.82 -9.50
N GLY A 127 -0.16 -7.58 -10.36
CA GLY A 127 -1.39 -8.37 -10.40
C GLY A 127 -2.47 -7.94 -9.40
N THR A 128 -2.31 -6.78 -8.75
CA THR A 128 -3.31 -6.22 -7.85
C THR A 128 -4.69 -6.21 -8.50
N ASP A 129 -5.69 -6.63 -7.75
CA ASP A 129 -7.09 -6.67 -8.19
C ASP A 129 -7.98 -5.91 -7.21
N HIS A 130 -9.11 -5.47 -7.70
CA HIS A 130 -10.10 -4.70 -6.94
C HIS A 130 -11.51 -5.27 -7.15
N ARG A 131 -12.37 -5.12 -6.16
CA ARG A 131 -13.81 -5.38 -6.28
C ARG A 131 -14.59 -4.38 -5.44
N PRO A 132 -15.86 -4.07 -5.84
CA PRO A 132 -16.70 -3.15 -5.06
C PRO A 132 -17.00 -3.66 -3.65
N ARG A 133 -17.21 -2.73 -2.75
CA ARG A 133 -17.71 -3.01 -1.40
C ARG A 133 -19.21 -3.14 -1.39
#